data_3a7507664328146794ab45f4bbcb76cb
#
_entry.id   3a7507664328146794ab45f4bbcb76cb
#
_cell.length_a   1.000
_cell.length_b   1.000
_cell.length_c   1.000
_cell.angle_alpha   90.00
_cell.angle_beta   90.00
_cell.angle_gamma   90.00
#
_symmetry.space_group_name_H-M   'P 1'
#
loop_
_entity.id
_entity.type
_entity.pdbx_description
1 polymer ?
#
loop_
_entity_poly.entity_id
_entity_poly.type
_entity_poly.pdbx_seq_one_letter_code
_entity_poly.pdbx_strand_id
1 'polypeptide(L)'
;MGFRTASLIKFKQKIFQKLLFYNVQVEFSKEFLEIKENQINIGIKSKLIKGEANEEIIKKLAKHFGVSTTLVQIKSGHKSREKIIEILQ
;
A
#
# COMPACT_ATOMS: atom_id res chain seq x y z
N MET A 1 -29.99 10.09 -19.65
CA MET A 1 -28.59 9.86 -19.91
C MET A 1 -27.73 9.70 -18.70
N GLY A 2 -28.21 8.91 -17.80
CA GLY A 2 -27.48 8.64 -16.55
C GLY A 2 -26.11 8.03 -16.74
N PHE A 3 -25.89 7.30 -17.82
CA PHE A 3 -24.61 6.70 -18.01
C PHE A 3 -23.50 7.69 -18.26
N ARG A 4 -23.73 8.79 -18.95
CA ARG A 4 -22.71 9.80 -19.21
C ARG A 4 -22.29 10.46 -17.93
N THR A 5 -23.27 10.74 -17.08
CA THR A 5 -22.98 11.34 -15.79
C THR A 5 -22.10 10.43 -14.94
N ALA A 6 -22.42 9.14 -14.92
CA ALA A 6 -21.62 8.18 -14.17
C ALA A 6 -20.19 8.09 -14.70
N SER A 7 -20.04 8.09 -16.02
CA SER A 7 -18.70 8.06 -16.62
C SER A 7 -17.88 9.28 -16.26
N LEU A 8 -18.50 10.44 -16.28
CA LEU A 8 -17.83 11.68 -15.92
C LEU A 8 -17.41 11.67 -14.46
N ILE A 9 -18.25 11.15 -13.59
CA ILE A 9 -17.92 11.05 -12.18
C ILE A 9 -16.70 10.14 -11.98
N LYS A 10 -16.68 9.00 -12.63
CA LYS A 10 -15.54 8.09 -12.54
C LYS A 10 -14.25 8.75 -13.04
N PHE A 11 -14.35 9.48 -14.12
CA PHE A 11 -13.22 10.16 -14.68
C PHE A 11 -12.67 11.21 -13.73
N LYS A 12 -13.54 11.97 -13.08
CA LYS A 12 -13.14 12.96 -12.09
C LYS A 12 -12.43 12.31 -10.91
N GLN A 13 -12.90 11.16 -10.48
CA GLN A 13 -12.23 10.46 -9.38
C GLN A 13 -10.80 10.07 -9.71
N LYS A 14 -10.53 9.69 -10.94
CA LYS A 14 -9.15 9.40 -11.35
C LYS A 14 -8.27 10.63 -11.33
N ILE A 15 -8.82 11.78 -11.68
CA ILE A 15 -8.08 13.03 -11.69
C ILE A 15 -7.66 13.44 -10.28
N PHE A 16 -8.43 13.05 -9.27
CA PHE A 16 -8.17 13.44 -7.88
C PHE A 16 -7.44 12.37 -7.08
N GLN A 17 -6.59 11.60 -7.74
CA GLN A 17 -5.73 10.67 -7.01
C GLN A 17 -4.80 11.43 -6.10
N LYS A 18 -4.54 10.84 -4.94
CA LYS A 18 -3.68 11.45 -3.93
C LYS A 18 -2.51 10.54 -3.61
N LEU A 19 -1.38 11.14 -3.32
CA LEU A 19 -0.24 10.45 -2.77
C LEU A 19 -0.36 10.46 -1.26
N LEU A 20 -0.40 9.28 -0.68
CA LEU A 20 -0.51 9.13 0.76
C LEU A 20 0.72 8.41 1.28
N PHE A 21 1.27 8.92 2.36
CA PHE A 21 2.45 8.34 3.00
C PHE A 21 2.03 7.63 4.27
N TYR A 22 2.53 6.42 4.46
CA TYR A 22 2.23 5.62 5.63
C TYR A 22 3.51 5.20 6.33
N ASN A 23 3.47 5.23 7.65
CA ASN A 23 4.52 4.63 8.47
C ASN A 23 4.17 3.16 8.65
N VAL A 24 5.03 2.28 8.17
CA VAL A 24 4.77 0.85 8.19
C VAL A 24 5.74 0.14 9.11
N GLN A 25 5.20 -0.60 10.07
CA GLN A 25 5.96 -1.47 10.94
C GLN A 25 5.75 -2.91 10.51
N VAL A 26 6.85 -3.62 10.31
CA VAL A 26 6.82 -4.99 9.78
C VAL A 26 7.18 -5.98 10.85
N GLU A 27 6.39 -7.05 10.96
CA GLU A 27 6.71 -8.19 11.81
C GLU A 27 6.84 -9.43 10.94
N PHE A 28 7.88 -10.20 11.18
CA PHE A 28 8.17 -11.39 10.39
C PHE A 28 7.57 -12.63 11.01
N SER A 29 7.33 -13.64 10.17
CA SER A 29 6.76 -14.92 10.58
C SER A 29 5.39 -14.78 11.21
N LYS A 30 4.62 -13.81 10.76
CA LYS A 30 3.25 -13.55 11.20
C LYS A 30 2.41 -13.20 9.98
N GLU A 31 1.11 -13.19 10.16
CA GLU A 31 0.20 -12.81 9.08
C GLU A 31 -0.94 -11.99 9.64
N PHE A 32 -0.84 -10.66 9.49
CA PHE A 32 -1.89 -9.75 9.91
C PHE A 32 -1.70 -8.41 9.19
N LEU A 33 -2.73 -7.60 9.25
CA LEU A 33 -2.68 -6.24 8.71
C LEU A 33 -3.58 -5.36 9.56
N GLU A 34 -2.99 -4.33 10.15
CA GLU A 34 -3.70 -3.38 10.98
C GLU A 34 -3.36 -1.97 10.51
N ILE A 35 -4.38 -1.17 10.27
CA ILE A 35 -4.21 0.19 9.77
C ILE A 35 -4.93 1.16 10.70
N LYS A 36 -4.19 2.17 11.18
CA LYS A 36 -4.75 3.26 11.97
C LYS A 36 -4.25 4.57 11.36
N GLU A 37 -5.15 5.35 10.79
CA GLU A 37 -4.78 6.60 10.14
C GLU A 37 -3.65 6.40 9.15
N ASN A 38 -2.47 6.95 9.41
CA ASN A 38 -1.31 6.79 8.55
C ASN A 38 -0.27 5.80 9.11
N GLN A 39 -0.66 5.01 10.10
CA GLN A 39 0.20 3.98 10.69
C GLN A 39 -0.29 2.61 10.26
N ILE A 40 0.61 1.80 9.75
CA ILE A 40 0.29 0.43 9.33
C ILE A 40 1.19 -0.53 10.07
N ASN A 41 0.58 -1.56 10.67
CA ASN A 41 1.32 -2.67 11.23
C ASN A 41 1.01 -3.89 10.39
N ILE A 42 2.02 -4.50 9.81
CA ILE A 42 1.85 -5.60 8.89
C ILE A 42 2.70 -6.79 9.31
N GLY A 43 2.06 -7.96 9.34
CA GLY A 43 2.76 -9.21 9.53
C GLY A 43 2.91 -9.92 8.21
N ILE A 44 4.11 -10.43 7.94
CA ILE A 44 4.38 -11.16 6.71
C ILE A 44 4.95 -12.53 7.04
N LYS A 45 4.69 -13.48 6.17
CA LYS A 45 5.18 -14.85 6.34
C LYS A 45 6.67 -14.98 6.07
N SER A 46 7.18 -14.16 5.21
CA SER A 46 8.60 -14.19 4.85
C SER A 46 9.46 -13.94 6.06
N LYS A 47 10.62 -14.55 6.03
CA LYS A 47 11.67 -14.24 7.00
C LYS A 47 12.42 -13.02 6.49
N LEU A 48 13.36 -12.53 7.30
CA LEU A 48 14.16 -11.38 6.90
C LEU A 48 15.13 -11.80 5.80
N ILE A 49 14.63 -11.84 4.57
CA ILE A 49 15.41 -12.19 3.39
C ILE A 49 15.40 -11.02 2.45
N LYS A 50 16.52 -10.78 1.80
CA LYS A 50 16.71 -9.63 0.91
C LYS A 50 15.63 -9.55 -0.16
N GLY A 51 14.89 -8.45 -0.19
CA GLY A 51 13.96 -8.12 -1.25
C GLY A 51 12.61 -8.81 -1.19
N GLU A 52 12.51 -10.06 -0.74
CA GLU A 52 11.27 -10.79 -0.72
C GLU A 52 10.22 -10.19 0.21
N ALA A 53 10.68 -9.73 1.38
CA ALA A 53 9.79 -9.09 2.34
C ALA A 53 9.16 -7.83 1.76
N ASN A 54 9.94 -7.04 1.05
CA ASN A 54 9.43 -5.81 0.43
C ASN A 54 8.37 -6.11 -0.60
N GLU A 55 8.57 -7.13 -1.43
CA GLU A 55 7.58 -7.52 -2.42
C GLU A 55 6.29 -7.99 -1.77
N GLU A 56 6.38 -8.77 -0.72
CA GLU A 56 5.21 -9.26 -0.01
C GLU A 56 4.42 -8.10 0.60
N ILE A 57 5.12 -7.13 1.20
CA ILE A 57 4.49 -5.94 1.77
C ILE A 57 3.74 -5.16 0.70
N ILE A 58 4.39 -4.92 -0.43
CA ILE A 58 3.79 -4.18 -1.54
C ILE A 58 2.54 -4.89 -2.04
N LYS A 59 2.61 -6.20 -2.23
CA LYS A 59 1.46 -6.98 -2.70
C LYS A 59 0.30 -6.95 -1.72
N LYS A 60 0.59 -7.09 -0.44
CA LYS A 60 -0.46 -7.06 0.58
C LYS A 60 -1.14 -5.70 0.64
N LEU A 61 -0.36 -4.64 0.62
CA LEU A 61 -0.92 -3.28 0.68
C LEU A 61 -1.69 -2.95 -0.58
N ALA A 62 -1.16 -3.29 -1.75
CA ALA A 62 -1.86 -3.06 -3.00
C ALA A 62 -3.21 -3.77 -3.00
N LYS A 63 -3.26 -5.01 -2.55
CA LYS A 63 -4.49 -5.77 -2.47
C LYS A 63 -5.48 -5.15 -1.49
N HIS A 64 -5.00 -4.73 -0.34
CA HIS A 64 -5.86 -4.11 0.67
C HIS A 64 -6.48 -2.80 0.19
N PHE A 65 -5.68 -1.96 -0.44
CA PHE A 65 -6.14 -0.67 -0.93
C PHE A 65 -6.81 -0.75 -2.30
N GLY A 66 -6.78 -1.91 -2.92
CA GLY A 66 -7.40 -2.09 -4.23
C GLY A 66 -6.71 -1.35 -5.35
N VAL A 67 -5.39 -1.24 -5.29
CA VAL A 67 -4.59 -0.55 -6.29
C VAL A 67 -3.56 -1.48 -6.89
N SER A 68 -2.95 -1.06 -8.00
CA SER A 68 -1.87 -1.83 -8.61
C SER A 68 -0.62 -1.78 -7.74
N THR A 69 0.18 -2.83 -7.79
CA THR A 69 1.45 -2.86 -7.06
C THR A 69 2.39 -1.74 -7.49
N THR A 70 2.27 -1.28 -8.73
CA THR A 70 3.08 -0.17 -9.22
C THR A 70 2.77 1.15 -8.53
N LEU A 71 1.62 1.25 -7.86
CA LEU A 71 1.21 2.46 -7.14
C LEU A 71 1.64 2.45 -5.69
N VAL A 72 2.28 1.37 -5.24
CA VAL A 72 2.79 1.23 -3.88
C VAL A 72 4.31 1.22 -3.94
N GLN A 73 4.94 2.21 -3.31
CA GLN A 73 6.39 2.35 -3.35
C GLN A 73 6.98 2.53 -1.98
N ILE A 74 8.08 1.84 -1.72
CA ILE A 74 8.82 2.02 -0.48
C ILE A 74 9.77 3.19 -0.68
N LYS A 75 9.58 4.24 0.10
CA LYS A 75 10.40 5.45 0.00
C LYS A 75 11.59 5.44 0.94
N SER A 76 11.48 4.74 2.05
CA SER A 76 12.54 4.70 3.06
C SER A 76 12.46 3.40 3.84
N GLY A 77 13.58 2.97 4.38
CA GLY A 77 13.62 1.79 5.22
C GLY A 77 13.59 0.46 4.49
N HIS A 78 14.18 0.39 3.29
CA HIS A 78 14.16 -0.84 2.49
C HIS A 78 14.71 -2.05 3.24
N LYS A 79 15.66 -1.85 4.13
CA LYS A 79 16.28 -2.92 4.91
C LYS A 79 15.88 -2.88 6.38
N SER A 80 14.91 -2.07 6.72
CA SER A 80 14.47 -1.86 8.10
C SER A 80 13.08 -2.43 8.30
N ARG A 81 12.74 -2.69 9.57
CA ARG A 81 11.38 -3.06 9.93
C ARG A 81 10.44 -1.86 9.90
N GLU A 82 10.98 -0.67 10.03
CA GLU A 82 10.18 0.55 9.89
C GLU A 82 10.39 1.09 8.50
N LYS A 83 9.30 1.28 7.79
CA LYS A 83 9.35 1.73 6.41
C LYS A 83 8.40 2.90 6.21
N ILE A 84 8.74 3.73 5.25
CA ILE A 84 7.82 4.76 4.78
C ILE A 84 7.38 4.34 3.39
N ILE A 85 6.09 4.18 3.22
CA ILE A 85 5.51 3.72 1.98
C ILE A 85 4.57 4.76 1.42
N GLU A 86 4.72 5.01 0.14
CA GLU A 86 3.88 5.93 -0.60
C GLU A 86 2.88 5.13 -1.41
N ILE A 87 1.61 5.48 -1.29
CA ILE A 87 0.53 4.84 -2.04
C ILE A 87 -0.24 5.90 -2.79
N LEU A 88 -0.38 5.70 -4.09
CA LEU A 88 -1.20 6.55 -4.93
C LEU A 88 -2.61 5.97 -4.96
N GLN A 89 -3.55 6.72 -4.41
CA GLN A 89 -4.94 6.29 -4.31
C GLN A 89 -5.89 7.17 -5.09
#